data_65321591b5b57458fb68f977e41d7abb
#
_entry.id   65321591b5b57458fb68f977e41d7abb
#
_cell.length_a   1.000
_cell.length_b   1.000
_cell.length_c   1.000
_cell.angle_alpha   90.00
_cell.angle_beta   90.00
_cell.angle_gamma   90.00
#
_symmetry.space_group_name_H-M   'P 1'
#
loop_
_entity.id
_entity.type
_entity.pdbx_description
1 polymer ?
#
loop_
_entity_poly.entity_id
_entity_poly.type
_entity_poly.pdbx_seq_one_letter_code
_entity_poly.pdbx_strand_id
1 'polypeptide(L)'
;MWKKLSVSVLSALMICVSVTSCDDDKTEDTPVYPNVDRHDKLPSDIIKVTPATDIYPPILHKTDEFENPVPLDSAINTSGAEDSPFILPDGNTMYFFFTPDVRKSAEEQLFDDVTGVWVSHKVGCSWTDAERVWLQDPGKLALDGAVSIQGTEMWFASAREGYEGVNMFTSELVEGKWKNWTYSGDRLMKEIQIGEVHIHNDDLYFHSGRTGGSGGYDVWVTSRSGDLWSDPVNISAVNTYETEGWPYISADGNELWFLRYYLGSPAIYRSKKIGGNWAAPELIISQFAGEPTLDDAGNLYFVHHFYENSVMIEADIYYCARKTTK
;
A
#
# COMPACT_ATOMS: atom_id res chain seq x y z
N MET A 1 -14.04 89.51 11.82
CA MET A 1 -15.47 89.82 11.74
C MET A 1 -16.27 88.57 12.05
N TRP A 2 -17.04 88.65 13.10
CA TRP A 2 -17.85 87.63 13.72
C TRP A 2 -18.96 87.14 12.81
N LYS A 3 -19.33 85.84 12.88
CA LYS A 3 -20.72 85.44 13.22
C LYS A 3 -20.82 83.98 13.61
N LYS A 4 -21.46 83.81 14.75
CA LYS A 4 -21.92 82.58 15.40
C LYS A 4 -23.14 81.94 14.71
N LEU A 5 -23.43 80.74 15.16
CA LEU A 5 -24.71 79.99 15.32
C LEU A 5 -24.81 78.83 14.40
N SER A 6 -25.37 77.71 14.78
CA SER A 6 -26.11 77.24 15.99
C SER A 6 -26.15 75.73 15.94
N VAL A 7 -26.16 75.10 17.14
CA VAL A 7 -26.35 73.69 17.38
C VAL A 7 -27.81 73.28 17.07
N SER A 8 -27.99 72.20 16.31
CA SER A 8 -29.24 71.44 16.29
C SER A 8 -28.95 70.01 16.54
N VAL A 9 -29.37 69.59 17.72
CA VAL A 9 -29.36 68.19 18.16
C VAL A 9 -30.47 67.47 17.40
N LEU A 10 -30.12 66.47 16.57
CA LEU A 10 -31.08 65.52 16.02
C LEU A 10 -30.76 64.15 16.62
N SER A 11 -31.64 63.70 17.50
CA SER A 11 -31.61 62.33 18.04
C SER A 11 -31.93 61.34 16.94
N ALA A 12 -30.93 60.60 16.53
CA ALA A 12 -31.13 59.44 15.65
C ALA A 12 -31.36 58.19 16.51
N LEU A 13 -32.56 57.67 16.41
CA LEU A 13 -32.99 56.39 16.99
C LEU A 13 -32.21 55.27 16.31
N MET A 14 -31.27 54.62 17.02
CA MET A 14 -30.58 53.43 16.56
C MET A 14 -31.52 52.23 16.70
N ILE A 15 -32.12 51.80 15.60
CA ILE A 15 -32.79 50.53 15.51
C ILE A 15 -31.67 49.46 15.38
N CYS A 16 -31.36 48.75 16.45
CA CYS A 16 -30.60 47.51 16.40
C CYS A 16 -31.43 46.46 15.69
N VAL A 17 -31.16 46.25 14.41
CA VAL A 17 -31.55 45.02 13.72
C VAL A 17 -30.55 43.92 14.14
N SER A 18 -30.97 43.07 15.07
CA SER A 18 -30.29 41.84 15.34
C SER A 18 -30.42 40.92 14.11
N VAL A 19 -29.38 40.87 13.27
CA VAL A 19 -29.21 39.85 12.26
C VAL A 19 -28.86 38.56 13.06
N THR A 20 -29.86 37.72 13.31
CA THR A 20 -29.60 36.34 13.67
C THR A 20 -28.97 35.67 12.44
N SER A 21 -27.65 35.51 12.45
CA SER A 21 -26.97 34.57 11.59
C SER A 21 -27.54 33.20 11.93
N CYS A 22 -28.32 32.63 11.04
CA CYS A 22 -28.48 31.19 11.01
C CYS A 22 -27.10 30.65 10.60
N ASP A 23 -26.35 30.16 11.55
CA ASP A 23 -25.33 29.17 11.28
C ASP A 23 -26.08 27.98 10.68
N ASP A 24 -25.99 27.83 9.38
CA ASP A 24 -26.21 26.54 8.72
C ASP A 24 -25.12 25.63 9.25
N ASP A 25 -25.44 24.95 10.35
CA ASP A 25 -24.71 23.80 10.84
C ASP A 25 -24.88 22.71 9.76
N LYS A 26 -24.06 22.79 8.71
CA LYS A 26 -23.86 21.70 7.78
C LYS A 26 -23.16 20.63 8.57
N THR A 27 -23.94 19.78 9.21
CA THR A 27 -23.49 18.44 9.59
C THR A 27 -23.01 17.82 8.28
N GLU A 28 -21.68 17.76 8.07
CA GLU A 28 -21.13 16.95 6.99
C GLU A 28 -21.66 15.53 7.21
N ASP A 29 -22.57 15.10 6.34
CA ASP A 29 -23.08 13.75 6.37
C ASP A 29 -21.88 12.81 6.27
N THR A 30 -21.59 12.10 7.36
CA THR A 30 -20.49 11.14 7.39
C THR A 30 -20.78 10.12 6.30
N PRO A 31 -19.86 9.90 5.35
CA PRO A 31 -20.03 8.93 4.29
C PRO A 31 -20.39 7.56 4.86
N VAL A 32 -21.45 6.94 4.35
CA VAL A 32 -21.88 5.61 4.76
C VAL A 32 -21.40 4.60 3.72
N TYR A 33 -20.49 3.74 4.15
CA TYR A 33 -19.98 2.63 3.35
C TYR A 33 -20.73 1.33 3.68
N PRO A 34 -20.81 0.38 2.73
CA PRO A 34 -21.33 -0.95 3.01
C PRO A 34 -20.54 -1.63 4.13
N ASN A 35 -21.24 -2.34 5.02
CA ASN A 35 -20.58 -3.30 5.89
C ASN A 35 -20.41 -4.60 5.09
N VAL A 36 -19.20 -5.00 4.83
CA VAL A 36 -18.87 -6.19 4.02
C VAL A 36 -18.07 -7.19 4.85
N ASP A 37 -18.35 -8.47 4.66
CA ASP A 37 -17.56 -9.57 5.19
C ASP A 37 -16.90 -10.29 4.02
N ARG A 38 -15.56 -10.36 4.02
CA ARG A 38 -14.79 -11.03 2.97
C ARG A 38 -15.07 -12.52 2.89
N HIS A 39 -15.44 -13.16 4.01
CA HIS A 39 -15.73 -14.58 4.06
C HIS A 39 -17.01 -14.96 3.31
N ASP A 40 -17.99 -14.04 3.20
CA ASP A 40 -19.25 -14.28 2.50
C ASP A 40 -19.07 -14.44 0.97
N LYS A 41 -17.94 -14.01 0.44
CA LYS A 41 -17.64 -14.02 -1.01
C LYS A 41 -16.65 -15.10 -1.43
N LEU A 42 -16.10 -15.85 -0.48
CA LEU A 42 -15.16 -16.93 -0.79
C LEU A 42 -15.85 -18.03 -1.62
N PRO A 43 -15.25 -18.48 -2.73
CA PRO A 43 -15.77 -19.56 -3.54
C PRO A 43 -15.77 -20.89 -2.76
N SER A 44 -16.87 -21.61 -2.82
CA SER A 44 -16.99 -22.92 -2.15
C SER A 44 -16.20 -24.05 -2.81
N ASP A 45 -15.68 -23.84 -4.01
CA ASP A 45 -14.87 -24.80 -4.79
C ASP A 45 -13.37 -24.64 -4.54
N ILE A 46 -12.92 -23.58 -3.88
CA ILE A 46 -11.52 -23.42 -3.49
C ILE A 46 -11.29 -24.06 -2.12
N ILE A 47 -10.37 -25.02 -2.08
CA ILE A 47 -9.93 -25.66 -0.84
C ILE A 47 -8.67 -24.92 -0.36
N LYS A 48 -8.71 -24.36 0.85
CA LYS A 48 -7.58 -23.67 1.47
C LYS A 48 -6.30 -24.50 1.39
N VAL A 49 -5.25 -23.94 0.77
CA VAL A 49 -3.92 -24.53 0.80
C VAL A 49 -3.33 -24.35 2.20
N THR A 50 -2.68 -25.39 2.67
CA THR A 50 -2.03 -25.41 3.99
C THR A 50 -0.56 -25.79 3.82
N PRO A 51 0.33 -25.55 4.79
CA PRO A 51 1.72 -26.01 4.72
C PRO A 51 1.88 -27.51 4.48
N ALA A 52 0.87 -28.31 4.83
CA ALA A 52 0.88 -29.75 4.61
C ALA A 52 0.46 -30.15 3.17
N THR A 53 -0.26 -29.30 2.48
CA THR A 53 -0.76 -29.54 1.10
C THR A 53 -0.03 -28.73 0.05
N ASP A 54 0.76 -27.72 0.47
CA ASP A 54 1.59 -26.91 -0.42
C ASP A 54 2.71 -27.76 -1.03
N ILE A 55 2.72 -27.83 -2.36
CA ILE A 55 3.73 -28.61 -3.13
C ILE A 55 4.96 -27.77 -3.49
N TYR A 56 4.92 -26.45 -3.26
CA TYR A 56 5.99 -25.51 -3.54
C TYR A 56 6.25 -24.54 -2.38
N PRO A 57 6.50 -25.05 -1.15
CA PRO A 57 6.63 -24.19 0.02
C PRO A 57 7.78 -23.19 -0.14
N PRO A 58 7.69 -21.99 0.45
CA PRO A 58 8.74 -21.00 0.36
C PRO A 58 10.03 -21.51 1.01
N ILE A 59 11.16 -21.28 0.33
CA ILE A 59 12.50 -21.74 0.77
C ILE A 59 13.28 -20.55 1.30
N LEU A 60 13.65 -20.60 2.57
CA LEU A 60 14.52 -19.61 3.21
C LEU A 60 16.00 -19.93 2.92
N HIS A 61 16.72 -18.91 2.38
CA HIS A 61 18.18 -18.98 2.07
C HIS A 61 19.04 -18.34 3.15
N LYS A 62 18.49 -17.47 3.99
CA LYS A 62 19.20 -16.78 5.09
C LYS A 62 18.79 -17.32 6.46
N THR A 63 19.03 -18.60 6.66
CA THR A 63 18.69 -19.33 7.90
C THR A 63 19.51 -18.87 9.13
N ASP A 64 20.58 -18.14 8.94
CA ASP A 64 21.36 -17.49 9.99
C ASP A 64 20.72 -16.17 10.46
N GLU A 65 19.88 -15.54 9.64
CA GLU A 65 19.25 -14.26 9.95
C GLU A 65 17.77 -14.38 10.33
N PHE A 66 17.06 -15.38 9.81
CA PHE A 66 15.61 -15.53 9.99
C PHE A 66 15.23 -16.92 10.48
N GLU A 67 14.10 -17.01 11.20
CA GLU A 67 13.39 -18.26 11.42
C GLU A 67 12.66 -18.69 10.13
N ASN A 68 12.27 -19.98 10.07
CA ASN A 68 11.56 -20.50 8.89
C ASN A 68 10.24 -19.75 8.63
N PRO A 69 9.86 -19.58 7.36
CA PRO A 69 8.57 -18.99 7.00
C PRO A 69 7.40 -19.76 7.58
N VAL A 70 6.44 -19.03 8.13
CA VAL A 70 5.16 -19.59 8.58
C VAL A 70 4.02 -18.73 8.04
N PRO A 71 2.91 -19.31 7.57
CA PRO A 71 1.74 -18.51 7.17
C PRO A 71 1.15 -17.81 8.41
N LEU A 72 0.57 -16.65 8.23
CA LEU A 72 -0.26 -16.02 9.25
C LEU A 72 -1.54 -16.85 9.47
N ASP A 73 -2.21 -16.57 10.59
CA ASP A 73 -3.43 -17.31 10.97
C ASP A 73 -4.65 -16.94 10.09
N SER A 74 -5.77 -17.61 10.34
CA SER A 74 -6.99 -17.45 9.56
C SER A 74 -7.71 -16.11 9.74
N ALA A 75 -7.30 -15.29 10.69
CA ALA A 75 -7.79 -13.90 10.79
C ALA A 75 -7.24 -13.03 9.64
N ILE A 76 -6.07 -13.41 9.10
CA ILE A 76 -5.47 -12.80 7.91
C ILE A 76 -5.73 -13.67 6.68
N ASN A 77 -5.23 -14.92 6.67
CA ASN A 77 -5.23 -15.79 5.50
C ASN A 77 -6.53 -16.58 5.36
N THR A 78 -7.21 -16.42 4.25
CA THR A 78 -8.44 -17.17 3.91
C THR A 78 -8.17 -18.16 2.77
N SER A 79 -9.19 -18.66 2.11
CA SER A 79 -9.05 -19.41 0.84
C SER A 79 -9.12 -18.49 -0.39
N GLY A 80 -9.18 -17.17 -0.18
CA GLY A 80 -9.00 -16.17 -1.23
C GLY A 80 -7.52 -15.87 -1.47
N ALA A 81 -7.23 -14.69 -1.98
CA ALA A 81 -5.86 -14.21 -2.10
C ALA A 81 -5.65 -12.97 -1.22
N GLU A 82 -4.82 -13.11 -0.22
CA GLU A 82 -4.25 -12.04 0.58
C GLU A 82 -2.88 -11.69 0.01
N ASP A 83 -2.77 -10.49 -0.57
CA ASP A 83 -1.62 -10.07 -1.37
C ASP A 83 -1.13 -8.68 -0.96
N SER A 84 0.00 -8.24 -1.49
CA SER A 84 0.58 -6.91 -1.25
C SER A 84 0.57 -6.48 0.23
N PRO A 85 1.14 -7.28 1.15
CA PRO A 85 1.15 -6.94 2.57
C PRO A 85 1.97 -5.68 2.85
N PHE A 86 1.49 -4.83 3.74
CA PHE A 86 2.22 -3.69 4.27
C PHE A 86 2.08 -3.66 5.80
N ILE A 87 3.12 -4.07 6.50
CA ILE A 87 3.16 -4.00 7.97
C ILE A 87 3.61 -2.60 8.39
N LEU A 88 2.90 -1.99 9.35
CA LEU A 88 3.39 -0.75 9.95
C LEU A 88 4.64 -1.01 10.82
N PRO A 89 5.50 0.01 11.03
CA PRO A 89 6.75 -0.13 11.76
C PRO A 89 6.62 -0.78 13.14
N ASP A 90 5.50 -0.55 13.84
CA ASP A 90 5.24 -1.12 15.17
C ASP A 90 4.94 -2.64 15.17
N GLY A 91 4.79 -3.26 13.99
CA GLY A 91 4.48 -4.68 13.84
C GLY A 91 3.07 -5.10 14.28
N ASN A 92 2.16 -4.12 14.49
CA ASN A 92 0.84 -4.37 15.06
C ASN A 92 -0.33 -4.02 14.14
N THR A 93 -0.08 -3.39 13.00
CA THR A 93 -1.11 -3.05 12.02
C THR A 93 -0.64 -3.48 10.64
N MET A 94 -1.40 -4.34 9.99
CA MET A 94 -1.11 -4.82 8.64
C MET A 94 -2.22 -4.42 7.69
N TYR A 95 -1.84 -3.78 6.60
CA TYR A 95 -2.67 -3.56 5.43
C TYR A 95 -2.33 -4.62 4.38
N PHE A 96 -3.30 -5.03 3.61
CA PHE A 96 -3.10 -5.97 2.51
C PHE A 96 -4.21 -5.84 1.46
N PHE A 97 -3.92 -6.25 0.26
CA PHE A 97 -4.92 -6.44 -0.78
C PHE A 97 -5.61 -7.79 -0.56
N PHE A 98 -6.92 -7.85 -0.81
CA PHE A 98 -7.68 -9.08 -0.78
C PHE A 98 -8.59 -9.18 -1.99
N THR A 99 -8.65 -10.38 -2.59
CA THR A 99 -9.68 -10.78 -3.54
C THR A 99 -10.20 -12.17 -3.18
N PRO A 100 -11.53 -12.39 -3.19
CA PRO A 100 -12.09 -13.69 -2.83
C PRO A 100 -11.78 -14.77 -3.86
N ASP A 101 -11.57 -14.41 -5.11
CA ASP A 101 -11.26 -15.33 -6.20
C ASP A 101 -10.29 -14.67 -7.21
N VAL A 102 -9.01 -14.97 -7.05
CA VAL A 102 -7.94 -14.45 -7.91
C VAL A 102 -8.03 -14.91 -9.37
N ARG A 103 -8.86 -15.94 -9.67
CA ARG A 103 -9.11 -16.43 -11.04
C ARG A 103 -10.06 -15.50 -11.82
N LYS A 104 -10.75 -14.59 -11.12
CA LYS A 104 -11.64 -13.59 -11.72
C LYS A 104 -10.87 -12.50 -12.42
N SER A 105 -11.44 -11.96 -13.49
CA SER A 105 -10.90 -10.78 -14.14
C SER A 105 -10.96 -9.56 -13.22
N ALA A 106 -10.09 -8.56 -13.43
CA ALA A 106 -10.13 -7.30 -12.69
C ALA A 106 -11.50 -6.59 -12.79
N GLU A 107 -12.22 -6.73 -13.92
CA GLU A 107 -13.55 -6.20 -14.09
C GLU A 107 -14.57 -6.91 -13.17
N GLU A 108 -14.51 -8.24 -13.04
CA GLU A 108 -15.37 -8.98 -12.12
C GLU A 108 -15.05 -8.65 -10.66
N GLN A 109 -13.75 -8.51 -10.32
CA GLN A 109 -13.31 -8.11 -8.99
C GLN A 109 -13.77 -6.69 -8.61
N LEU A 110 -13.84 -5.77 -9.58
CA LEU A 110 -14.33 -4.40 -9.36
C LEU A 110 -15.78 -4.36 -8.86
N PHE A 111 -16.58 -5.38 -9.15
CA PHE A 111 -18.00 -5.45 -8.82
C PHE A 111 -18.36 -6.45 -7.72
N ASP A 112 -17.38 -7.03 -7.03
CA ASP A 112 -17.64 -8.03 -5.98
C ASP A 112 -17.90 -7.43 -4.59
N ASP A 113 -17.68 -6.11 -4.43
CA ASP A 113 -17.83 -5.30 -3.22
C ASP A 113 -16.77 -5.56 -2.13
N VAL A 114 -15.96 -6.60 -2.25
CA VAL A 114 -14.99 -6.98 -1.21
C VAL A 114 -13.54 -6.89 -1.66
N THR A 115 -13.25 -7.04 -2.96
CA THR A 115 -11.88 -6.90 -3.46
C THR A 115 -11.34 -5.49 -3.20
N GLY A 116 -10.13 -5.41 -2.65
CA GLY A 116 -9.40 -4.17 -2.38
C GLY A 116 -8.60 -4.22 -1.10
N VAL A 117 -8.32 -3.07 -0.48
CA VAL A 117 -7.47 -2.94 0.71
C VAL A 117 -8.22 -3.29 1.98
N TRP A 118 -7.60 -4.12 2.80
CA TRP A 118 -8.07 -4.53 4.13
C TRP A 118 -7.01 -4.21 5.18
N VAL A 119 -7.43 -4.07 6.43
CA VAL A 119 -6.54 -3.82 7.57
C VAL A 119 -6.88 -4.77 8.71
N SER A 120 -5.86 -5.30 9.36
CA SER A 120 -5.98 -6.05 10.61
C SER A 120 -5.03 -5.49 11.66
N HIS A 121 -5.41 -5.66 12.91
CA HIS A 121 -4.65 -5.19 14.06
C HIS A 121 -4.25 -6.35 14.95
N LYS A 122 -3.07 -6.29 15.54
CA LYS A 122 -2.59 -7.29 16.47
C LYS A 122 -3.01 -6.96 17.90
N VAL A 123 -3.71 -7.88 18.54
CA VAL A 123 -4.12 -7.76 19.94
C VAL A 123 -3.46 -8.89 20.72
N GLY A 124 -2.47 -8.55 21.54
CA GLY A 124 -1.60 -9.55 22.17
C GLY A 124 -0.76 -10.30 21.15
N CYS A 125 -1.00 -11.60 20.99
CA CYS A 125 -0.28 -12.43 20.01
C CYS A 125 -1.13 -12.83 18.78
N SER A 126 -2.36 -12.34 18.67
CA SER A 126 -3.31 -12.72 17.62
C SER A 126 -3.70 -11.53 16.78
N TRP A 127 -3.95 -11.76 15.50
CA TRP A 127 -4.55 -10.78 14.60
C TRP A 127 -6.07 -10.72 14.80
N THR A 128 -6.67 -9.54 14.62
CA THR A 128 -8.13 -9.38 14.53
C THR A 128 -8.62 -9.80 13.15
N ASP A 129 -9.91 -10.14 13.03
CA ASP A 129 -10.53 -10.21 11.72
C ASP A 129 -10.31 -8.90 10.98
N ALA A 130 -9.98 -9.00 9.68
CA ALA A 130 -9.65 -7.83 8.90
C ALA A 130 -10.89 -7.00 8.56
N GLU A 131 -10.72 -5.68 8.48
CA GLU A 131 -11.75 -4.72 8.12
C GLU A 131 -11.44 -4.07 6.77
N ARG A 132 -12.48 -3.79 5.96
CA ARG A 132 -12.34 -3.13 4.65
C ARG A 132 -11.89 -1.69 4.82
N VAL A 133 -10.83 -1.29 4.12
CA VAL A 133 -10.38 0.11 4.01
C VAL A 133 -11.01 0.73 2.76
N TRP A 134 -11.86 1.72 2.97
CA TRP A 134 -12.51 2.42 1.87
C TRP A 134 -11.66 3.64 1.46
N LEU A 135 -11.21 3.64 0.19
CA LEU A 135 -10.38 4.69 -0.39
C LEU A 135 -11.06 5.40 -1.57
N GLN A 136 -12.38 5.24 -1.72
CA GLN A 136 -13.23 5.89 -2.71
C GLN A 136 -14.46 6.52 -2.06
N ASP A 137 -15.13 7.42 -2.78
CA ASP A 137 -16.41 7.96 -2.34
C ASP A 137 -17.49 6.87 -2.35
N PRO A 138 -18.47 6.94 -1.46
CA PRO A 138 -19.58 5.98 -1.43
C PRO A 138 -20.29 5.89 -2.79
N GLY A 139 -20.49 4.66 -3.26
CA GLY A 139 -21.15 4.39 -4.54
C GLY A 139 -20.30 4.62 -5.78
N LYS A 140 -19.00 4.94 -5.61
CA LYS A 140 -18.03 5.00 -6.71
C LYS A 140 -17.28 3.69 -6.84
N LEU A 141 -16.99 3.30 -8.09
CA LEU A 141 -16.21 2.11 -8.38
C LEU A 141 -14.72 2.40 -8.22
N ALA A 142 -14.04 1.56 -7.45
CA ALA A 142 -12.58 1.55 -7.35
C ALA A 142 -12.07 0.16 -6.96
N LEU A 143 -11.00 -0.25 -7.60
CA LEU A 143 -10.19 -1.42 -7.26
C LEU A 143 -8.87 -0.90 -6.70
N ASP A 144 -8.78 -0.85 -5.37
CA ASP A 144 -7.66 -0.28 -4.63
C ASP A 144 -6.74 -1.38 -4.12
N GLY A 145 -5.42 -1.19 -4.21
CA GLY A 145 -4.43 -2.16 -3.73
C GLY A 145 -3.04 -1.55 -3.58
N ALA A 146 -2.05 -2.39 -3.26
CA ALA A 146 -0.63 -2.06 -3.22
C ALA A 146 -0.34 -0.77 -2.44
N VAL A 147 -0.59 -0.80 -1.12
CA VAL A 147 -0.40 0.38 -0.27
C VAL A 147 1.05 0.53 0.19
N SER A 148 1.49 1.78 0.34
CA SER A 148 2.72 2.17 1.05
C SER A 148 2.41 3.34 1.97
N ILE A 149 2.75 3.21 3.26
CA ILE A 149 2.32 4.16 4.30
C ILE A 149 3.54 4.72 5.03
N GLN A 150 3.57 6.04 5.18
CA GLN A 150 4.56 6.74 5.98
C GLN A 150 3.86 7.78 6.88
N GLY A 151 3.80 7.51 8.18
CA GLY A 151 3.10 8.36 9.13
C GLY A 151 1.60 8.46 8.81
N THR A 152 1.16 9.64 8.38
CA THR A 152 -0.24 9.90 8.00
C THR A 152 -0.46 9.96 6.48
N GLU A 153 0.55 9.65 5.68
CA GLU A 153 0.48 9.61 4.22
C GLU A 153 0.40 8.16 3.75
N MET A 154 -0.59 7.84 2.92
CA MET A 154 -0.71 6.57 2.20
C MET A 154 -0.57 6.81 0.71
N TRP A 155 0.24 6.00 0.05
CA TRP A 155 0.26 5.81 -1.39
C TRP A 155 -0.43 4.50 -1.73
N PHE A 156 -1.23 4.45 -2.78
CA PHE A 156 -1.93 3.24 -3.19
C PHE A 156 -2.22 3.22 -4.69
N ALA A 157 -2.22 2.02 -5.26
CA ALA A 157 -2.63 1.80 -6.65
C ALA A 157 -4.14 1.69 -6.73
N SER A 158 -4.74 2.24 -7.78
CA SER A 158 -6.18 2.15 -7.99
C SER A 158 -6.57 2.19 -9.46
N ALA A 159 -7.46 1.27 -9.86
CA ALA A 159 -8.27 1.41 -11.06
C ALA A 159 -9.64 1.92 -10.63
N ARG A 160 -9.97 3.17 -10.99
CA ARG A 160 -11.20 3.80 -10.48
C ARG A 160 -11.92 4.64 -11.52
N GLU A 161 -13.21 4.87 -11.25
CA GLU A 161 -14.07 5.71 -12.07
C GLU A 161 -13.45 7.09 -12.33
N GLY A 162 -13.42 7.50 -13.59
CA GLY A 162 -12.86 8.78 -14.04
C GLY A 162 -11.40 8.73 -14.46
N TYR A 163 -10.73 7.58 -14.35
CA TYR A 163 -9.33 7.38 -14.75
C TYR A 163 -9.20 6.16 -15.67
N GLU A 164 -8.24 6.20 -16.59
CA GLU A 164 -7.93 5.08 -17.48
C GLU A 164 -6.82 4.22 -16.86
N GLY A 165 -7.08 2.90 -16.76
CA GLY A 165 -6.12 1.94 -16.22
C GLY A 165 -5.87 2.08 -14.71
N VAL A 166 -4.74 1.52 -14.25
CA VAL A 166 -4.29 1.62 -12.86
C VAL A 166 -3.42 2.86 -12.70
N ASN A 167 -3.71 3.66 -11.69
CA ASN A 167 -2.96 4.87 -11.35
C ASN A 167 -2.62 4.90 -9.87
N MET A 168 -1.62 5.70 -9.49
CA MET A 168 -1.25 5.94 -8.09
C MET A 168 -2.02 7.13 -7.53
N PHE A 169 -2.47 6.96 -6.32
CA PHE A 169 -3.15 7.98 -5.52
C PHE A 169 -2.48 8.11 -4.16
N THR A 170 -2.70 9.24 -3.52
CA THR A 170 -2.35 9.46 -2.13
C THR A 170 -3.60 9.68 -1.29
N SER A 171 -3.52 9.40 0.01
CA SER A 171 -4.56 9.66 1.00
C SER A 171 -3.92 10.09 2.31
N GLU A 172 -4.68 10.81 3.14
CA GLU A 172 -4.26 11.29 4.45
C GLU A 172 -5.03 10.57 5.55
N LEU A 173 -4.34 10.21 6.63
CA LEU A 173 -4.96 9.68 7.85
C LEU A 173 -5.49 10.85 8.70
N VAL A 174 -6.82 11.02 8.71
CA VAL A 174 -7.52 12.06 9.46
C VAL A 174 -8.51 11.42 10.42
N GLU A 175 -8.33 11.64 11.73
CA GLU A 175 -9.20 11.07 12.80
C GLU A 175 -9.35 9.55 12.71
N GLY A 176 -8.24 8.85 12.41
CA GLY A 176 -8.20 7.40 12.30
C GLY A 176 -8.84 6.82 11.02
N LYS A 177 -9.15 7.65 10.05
CA LYS A 177 -9.68 7.24 8.74
C LYS A 177 -8.85 7.81 7.62
N TRP A 178 -8.65 7.04 6.56
CA TRP A 178 -8.05 7.52 5.33
C TRP A 178 -9.05 8.39 4.58
N LYS A 179 -8.63 9.62 4.25
CA LYS A 179 -9.46 10.64 3.58
C LYS A 179 -8.60 11.39 2.54
N ASN A 180 -9.23 12.31 1.82
CA ASN A 180 -8.55 13.27 0.93
C ASN A 180 -7.70 12.59 -0.15
N TRP A 181 -8.23 11.51 -0.77
CA TRP A 181 -7.51 10.83 -1.84
C TRP A 181 -7.30 11.72 -3.05
N THR A 182 -6.06 11.76 -3.52
CA THR A 182 -5.63 12.64 -4.59
C THR A 182 -4.82 11.86 -5.63
N TYR A 183 -5.10 12.09 -6.89
CA TYR A 183 -4.30 11.55 -8.00
C TYR A 183 -2.86 12.06 -7.92
N SER A 184 -1.88 11.17 -8.04
CA SER A 184 -0.46 11.50 -7.92
C SER A 184 0.10 12.37 -9.05
N GLY A 185 -0.68 12.57 -10.12
CA GLY A 185 -0.38 13.47 -11.21
C GLY A 185 0.24 12.81 -12.44
N ASP A 186 0.02 13.47 -13.58
CA ASP A 186 0.46 12.99 -14.90
C ASP A 186 1.97 12.84 -15.00
N ARG A 187 2.75 13.70 -14.33
CA ARG A 187 4.21 13.59 -14.32
C ARG A 187 4.67 12.23 -13.77
N LEU A 188 4.15 11.81 -12.62
CA LEU A 188 4.51 10.49 -12.06
C LEU A 188 3.97 9.35 -12.93
N MET A 189 2.73 9.42 -13.36
CA MET A 189 2.08 8.30 -14.05
C MET A 189 2.48 8.18 -15.52
N LYS A 190 2.48 9.30 -16.29
CA LYS A 190 2.71 9.28 -17.75
C LYS A 190 4.16 9.54 -18.14
N GLU A 191 4.83 10.50 -17.47
CA GLU A 191 6.20 10.88 -17.79
C GLU A 191 7.22 9.96 -17.10
N ILE A 192 6.99 9.63 -15.81
CA ILE A 192 7.88 8.80 -15.00
C ILE A 192 7.52 7.32 -15.13
N GLN A 193 6.24 6.98 -15.35
CA GLN A 193 5.75 5.61 -15.53
C GLN A 193 6.01 4.74 -14.30
N ILE A 194 5.55 5.19 -13.15
CA ILE A 194 5.70 4.44 -11.89
C ILE A 194 4.77 3.21 -11.88
N GLY A 195 5.32 2.08 -11.41
CA GLY A 195 4.56 0.93 -10.95
C GLY A 195 4.34 1.00 -9.43
N GLU A 196 4.23 -0.13 -8.76
CA GLU A 196 4.05 -0.18 -7.32
C GLU A 196 5.20 0.49 -6.57
N VAL A 197 4.87 1.20 -5.50
CA VAL A 197 5.76 2.15 -4.86
C VAL A 197 6.00 1.83 -3.39
N HIS A 198 7.16 2.29 -2.90
CA HIS A 198 7.43 2.44 -1.48
C HIS A 198 7.97 3.84 -1.20
N ILE A 199 7.25 4.58 -0.34
CA ILE A 199 7.69 5.91 0.11
C ILE A 199 8.59 5.77 1.34
N HIS A 200 9.76 6.43 1.30
CA HIS A 200 10.67 6.50 2.44
C HIS A 200 11.25 7.91 2.53
N ASN A 201 10.84 8.68 3.52
CA ASN A 201 11.08 10.11 3.65
C ASN A 201 10.59 10.87 2.40
N ASP A 202 11.46 11.54 1.67
CA ASP A 202 11.14 12.22 0.43
C ASP A 202 11.44 11.40 -0.82
N ASP A 203 11.89 10.15 -0.66
CA ASP A 203 12.23 9.25 -1.76
C ASP A 203 11.09 8.28 -2.05
N LEU A 204 10.69 8.20 -3.32
CA LEU A 204 9.72 7.24 -3.83
C LEU A 204 10.47 6.18 -4.64
N TYR A 205 10.53 4.98 -4.11
CA TYR A 205 11.06 3.79 -4.78
C TYR A 205 9.92 3.11 -5.53
N PHE A 206 10.18 2.69 -6.76
CA PHE A 206 9.15 2.09 -7.61
C PHE A 206 9.77 1.19 -8.68
N HIS A 207 8.96 0.34 -9.29
CA HIS A 207 9.39 -0.38 -10.48
C HIS A 207 8.82 0.26 -11.74
N SER A 208 9.56 0.15 -12.85
CA SER A 208 9.14 0.67 -14.14
C SER A 208 9.86 0.00 -15.30
N GLY A 209 9.12 -0.25 -16.38
CA GLY A 209 9.68 -0.65 -17.69
C GLY A 209 10.09 0.52 -18.56
N ARG A 210 10.34 1.71 -18.00
CA ARG A 210 10.71 2.92 -18.73
C ARG A 210 12.03 2.78 -19.47
N THR A 211 12.19 3.58 -20.51
CA THR A 211 13.46 3.64 -21.27
C THR A 211 14.64 4.02 -20.40
N GLY A 212 15.78 3.34 -20.61
CA GLY A 212 17.01 3.55 -19.84
C GLY A 212 17.19 2.54 -18.69
N GLY A 213 16.30 1.57 -18.57
CA GLY A 213 16.44 0.41 -17.70
C GLY A 213 17.37 -0.65 -18.28
N SER A 214 17.54 -1.75 -17.53
CA SER A 214 18.44 -2.87 -17.85
C SER A 214 17.68 -4.05 -18.50
N GLY A 215 16.36 -4.17 -18.26
CA GLY A 215 15.60 -5.33 -18.71
C GLY A 215 14.11 -5.15 -18.76
N GLY A 216 13.37 -6.00 -18.07
CA GLY A 216 11.91 -5.94 -17.91
C GLY A 216 11.46 -4.74 -17.08
N TYR A 217 10.97 -4.97 -15.88
CA TYR A 217 10.89 -3.90 -14.89
C TYR A 217 12.21 -3.75 -14.17
N ASP A 218 12.60 -2.51 -13.92
CA ASP A 218 13.73 -2.14 -13.07
C ASP A 218 13.24 -1.41 -11.83
N VAL A 219 14.01 -1.43 -10.75
CA VAL A 219 13.80 -0.58 -9.57
C VAL A 219 14.44 0.77 -9.77
N TRP A 220 13.66 1.82 -9.54
CA TRP A 220 14.03 3.22 -9.67
C TRP A 220 13.74 3.98 -8.39
N VAL A 221 14.33 5.15 -8.24
CA VAL A 221 14.02 6.10 -7.17
C VAL A 221 13.86 7.51 -7.74
N THR A 222 12.86 8.24 -7.25
CA THR A 222 12.70 9.68 -7.47
C THR A 222 12.52 10.36 -6.13
N SER A 223 12.99 11.59 -5.99
CA SER A 223 12.92 12.36 -4.75
C SER A 223 12.02 13.57 -4.91
N ARG A 224 11.22 13.87 -3.89
CA ARG A 224 10.41 15.08 -3.87
C ARG A 224 11.12 16.22 -3.15
N SER A 225 10.85 17.44 -3.62
CA SER A 225 11.23 18.69 -2.96
C SER A 225 10.05 19.66 -3.05
N GLY A 226 9.28 19.79 -1.98
CA GLY A 226 7.95 20.38 -2.03
C GLY A 226 7.04 19.59 -2.96
N ASP A 227 6.41 20.24 -3.92
CA ASP A 227 5.51 19.62 -4.90
C ASP A 227 6.22 19.08 -6.17
N LEU A 228 7.54 19.18 -6.22
CA LEU A 228 8.33 18.79 -7.38
C LEU A 228 9.03 17.44 -7.17
N TRP A 229 8.96 16.61 -8.19
CA TRP A 229 9.68 15.33 -8.27
C TRP A 229 10.90 15.45 -9.19
N SER A 230 12.03 14.88 -8.76
CA SER A 230 13.24 14.78 -9.58
C SER A 230 13.02 13.84 -10.78
N ASP A 231 13.95 13.86 -11.74
CA ASP A 231 14.02 12.78 -12.70
C ASP A 231 14.42 11.48 -11.99
N PRO A 232 13.80 10.34 -12.34
CA PRO A 232 14.12 9.07 -11.71
C PRO A 232 15.54 8.61 -11.96
N VAL A 233 16.14 8.01 -10.94
CA VAL A 233 17.45 7.40 -10.99
C VAL A 233 17.30 5.87 -10.97
N ASN A 234 17.89 5.19 -11.95
CA ASN A 234 17.95 3.72 -11.98
C ASN A 234 18.88 3.20 -10.90
N ILE A 235 18.43 2.23 -10.10
CA ILE A 235 19.25 1.60 -9.07
C ILE A 235 20.02 0.44 -9.72
N SER A 236 20.92 0.76 -10.63
CA SER A 236 21.62 -0.20 -11.50
C SER A 236 22.39 -1.30 -10.76
N ALA A 237 22.73 -1.10 -9.49
CA ALA A 237 23.38 -2.13 -8.66
C ALA A 237 22.47 -3.33 -8.37
N VAL A 238 21.15 -3.15 -8.45
CA VAL A 238 20.17 -4.21 -8.18
C VAL A 238 19.47 -4.69 -9.45
N ASN A 239 19.47 -3.92 -10.52
CA ASN A 239 18.74 -4.22 -11.74
C ASN A 239 19.53 -5.14 -12.69
N THR A 240 18.84 -6.04 -13.39
CA THR A 240 19.40 -6.98 -14.36
C THR A 240 18.61 -6.93 -15.69
N TYR A 241 18.86 -7.89 -16.57
CA TYR A 241 18.07 -8.04 -17.80
C TYR A 241 16.68 -8.67 -17.56
N GLU A 242 16.41 -9.15 -16.35
CA GLU A 242 15.11 -9.73 -15.96
C GLU A 242 14.16 -8.64 -15.45
N THR A 243 13.27 -9.01 -14.55
CA THR A 243 12.35 -8.10 -13.87
C THR A 243 12.74 -7.98 -12.40
N GLU A 244 12.96 -6.77 -11.94
CA GLU A 244 13.05 -6.39 -10.55
C GLU A 244 11.89 -5.45 -10.21
N GLY A 245 11.16 -5.74 -9.12
CA GLY A 245 9.99 -4.93 -8.79
C GLY A 245 9.56 -5.04 -7.33
N TRP A 246 8.45 -4.39 -7.01
CA TRP A 246 7.87 -4.37 -5.66
C TRP A 246 8.89 -3.99 -4.59
N PRO A 247 9.48 -2.80 -4.71
CA PRO A 247 10.55 -2.38 -3.80
C PRO A 247 10.01 -2.06 -2.42
N TYR A 248 10.79 -2.40 -1.41
CA TYR A 248 10.61 -1.98 -0.02
C TYR A 248 11.96 -1.50 0.54
N ILE A 249 11.97 -0.37 1.23
CA ILE A 249 13.14 0.17 1.92
C ILE A 249 12.96 -0.02 3.42
N SER A 250 13.99 -0.55 4.10
CA SER A 250 14.01 -0.62 5.56
C SER A 250 13.91 0.77 6.21
N ALA A 251 13.37 0.84 7.42
CA ALA A 251 13.13 2.09 8.15
C ALA A 251 14.40 2.96 8.29
N ASP A 252 15.58 2.35 8.38
CA ASP A 252 16.88 3.04 8.43
C ASP A 252 17.44 3.44 7.04
N GLY A 253 16.77 3.08 5.94
CA GLY A 253 17.17 3.36 4.58
C GLY A 253 18.37 2.57 4.07
N ASN A 254 18.77 1.49 4.77
CA ASN A 254 20.00 0.75 4.49
C ASN A 254 19.81 -0.61 3.82
N GLU A 255 18.57 -1.10 3.73
CA GLU A 255 18.24 -2.33 3.04
C GLU A 255 17.15 -2.06 2.00
N LEU A 256 17.40 -2.42 0.74
CA LEU A 256 16.43 -2.44 -0.36
C LEU A 256 16.02 -3.88 -0.59
N TRP A 257 14.74 -4.16 -0.39
CA TRP A 257 14.12 -5.44 -0.61
C TRP A 257 13.26 -5.37 -1.87
N PHE A 258 13.25 -6.44 -2.67
CA PHE A 258 12.52 -6.45 -3.93
C PHE A 258 12.28 -7.86 -4.45
N LEU A 259 11.34 -8.01 -5.35
CA LEU A 259 11.09 -9.23 -6.10
C LEU A 259 12.02 -9.30 -7.31
N ARG A 260 12.60 -10.48 -7.56
CA ARG A 260 13.23 -10.90 -8.82
C ARG A 260 12.96 -12.38 -9.04
N TYR A 261 12.93 -12.81 -10.30
CA TYR A 261 12.76 -14.23 -10.60
C TYR A 261 14.02 -15.04 -10.24
N TYR A 262 13.81 -16.20 -9.66
CA TYR A 262 14.84 -17.21 -9.38
C TYR A 262 14.35 -18.58 -9.85
N LEU A 263 15.09 -19.21 -10.77
CA LEU A 263 14.74 -20.51 -11.39
C LEU A 263 13.28 -20.56 -11.95
N GLY A 264 12.82 -19.41 -12.49
CA GLY A 264 11.51 -19.29 -13.13
C GLY A 264 10.34 -19.00 -12.20
N SER A 265 10.55 -18.77 -10.91
CA SER A 265 9.52 -18.35 -9.96
C SER A 265 9.89 -17.02 -9.28
N PRO A 266 8.90 -16.23 -8.83
CA PRO A 266 9.14 -15.05 -8.00
C PRO A 266 9.93 -15.41 -6.73
N ALA A 267 10.87 -14.55 -6.35
CA ALA A 267 11.72 -14.70 -5.19
C ALA A 267 12.06 -13.33 -4.59
N ILE A 268 12.33 -13.30 -3.30
CA ILE A 268 12.68 -12.08 -2.56
C ILE A 268 14.19 -11.96 -2.46
N TYR A 269 14.67 -10.81 -2.88
CA TYR A 269 16.07 -10.39 -2.77
C TYR A 269 16.22 -9.17 -1.87
N ARG A 270 17.41 -9.02 -1.31
CA ARG A 270 17.80 -7.86 -0.52
C ARG A 270 19.15 -7.34 -0.98
N SER A 271 19.26 -6.02 -1.14
CA SER A 271 20.55 -5.33 -1.26
C SER A 271 20.81 -4.45 -0.04
N LYS A 272 22.01 -4.47 0.50
CA LYS A 272 22.43 -3.62 1.62
C LYS A 272 23.20 -2.42 1.13
N LYS A 273 23.02 -1.27 1.76
CA LYS A 273 23.81 -0.07 1.47
C LYS A 273 25.13 -0.12 2.25
N ILE A 274 26.26 -0.18 1.54
CA ILE A 274 27.61 -0.24 2.11
C ILE A 274 28.40 0.97 1.63
N GLY A 275 28.82 1.81 2.56
CA GLY A 275 29.52 3.05 2.22
C GLY A 275 28.71 4.00 1.32
N GLY A 276 27.39 3.99 1.46
CA GLY A 276 26.47 4.81 0.67
C GLY A 276 26.06 4.20 -0.68
N ASN A 277 26.58 3.04 -1.07
CA ASN A 277 26.25 2.37 -2.33
C ASN A 277 25.52 1.06 -2.09
N TRP A 278 24.59 0.71 -2.97
CA TRP A 278 23.91 -0.57 -2.96
C TRP A 278 24.87 -1.70 -3.33
N ALA A 279 24.95 -2.73 -2.49
CA ALA A 279 25.76 -3.92 -2.72
C ALA A 279 25.04 -4.91 -3.66
N ALA A 280 25.75 -5.95 -4.09
CA ALA A 280 25.14 -7.04 -4.85
C ALA A 280 24.00 -7.69 -4.05
N PRO A 281 22.83 -7.92 -4.69
CA PRO A 281 21.67 -8.50 -4.02
C PRO A 281 21.90 -9.92 -3.51
N GLU A 282 21.32 -10.23 -2.36
CA GLU A 282 21.30 -11.55 -1.75
C GLU A 282 19.91 -12.17 -1.92
N LEU A 283 19.81 -13.44 -2.28
CA LEU A 283 18.57 -14.20 -2.29
C LEU A 283 18.17 -14.53 -0.84
N ILE A 284 16.94 -14.16 -0.47
CA ILE A 284 16.42 -14.37 0.89
C ILE A 284 15.40 -15.50 0.92
N ILE A 285 14.36 -15.43 0.10
CA ILE A 285 13.30 -16.45 -0.01
C ILE A 285 13.05 -16.75 -1.48
N SER A 286 12.88 -17.99 -1.84
CA SER A 286 12.49 -18.45 -3.17
C SER A 286 11.23 -19.28 -3.15
N GLN A 287 10.74 -19.62 -4.33
CA GLN A 287 9.51 -20.32 -4.64
C GLN A 287 8.26 -19.50 -4.36
N PHE A 288 7.78 -18.81 -5.41
CA PHE A 288 6.53 -18.06 -5.44
C PHE A 288 6.35 -17.06 -4.29
N ALA A 289 7.46 -16.45 -3.86
CA ALA A 289 7.49 -15.44 -2.81
C ALA A 289 7.70 -14.04 -3.40
N GLY A 290 6.96 -13.05 -2.92
CA GLY A 290 7.03 -11.67 -3.42
C GLY A 290 6.63 -10.64 -2.37
N GLU A 291 6.71 -9.37 -2.76
CA GLU A 291 6.15 -8.22 -2.06
C GLU A 291 6.55 -8.14 -0.58
N PRO A 292 7.86 -8.03 -0.32
CA PRO A 292 8.38 -8.02 1.05
C PRO A 292 8.04 -6.70 1.77
N THR A 293 7.72 -6.80 3.06
CA THR A 293 7.59 -5.66 3.98
C THR A 293 8.14 -6.05 5.36
N LEU A 294 8.66 -5.08 6.12
CA LEU A 294 9.28 -5.35 7.41
C LEU A 294 8.72 -4.43 8.51
N ASP A 295 8.67 -4.95 9.73
CA ASP A 295 8.49 -4.12 10.92
C ASP A 295 9.84 -3.58 11.45
N ASP A 296 9.81 -2.71 12.47
CA ASP A 296 11.01 -2.11 13.09
C ASP A 296 11.89 -3.14 13.81
N ALA A 297 11.36 -4.31 14.15
CA ALA A 297 12.14 -5.41 14.68
C ALA A 297 12.90 -6.17 13.57
N GLY A 298 12.65 -5.83 12.31
CA GLY A 298 13.21 -6.45 11.13
C GLY A 298 12.60 -7.80 10.78
N ASN A 299 11.44 -8.13 11.35
CA ASN A 299 10.69 -9.30 10.93
C ASN A 299 10.18 -9.09 9.51
N LEU A 300 10.28 -10.14 8.70
CA LEU A 300 9.87 -10.11 7.30
C LEU A 300 8.46 -10.68 7.14
N TYR A 301 7.59 -9.92 6.47
CA TYR A 301 6.30 -10.36 5.97
C TYR A 301 6.34 -10.33 4.44
N PHE A 302 5.66 -11.28 3.80
CA PHE A 302 5.67 -11.38 2.34
C PHE A 302 4.51 -12.23 1.87
N VAL A 303 4.15 -12.12 0.59
CA VAL A 303 3.14 -12.98 -0.02
C VAL A 303 3.77 -14.25 -0.58
N HIS A 304 3.08 -15.38 -0.40
CA HIS A 304 3.36 -16.64 -1.07
C HIS A 304 2.16 -17.03 -1.94
N HIS A 305 2.41 -17.24 -3.23
CA HIS A 305 1.38 -17.52 -4.22
C HIS A 305 1.26 -19.02 -4.48
N PHE A 306 0.04 -19.53 -4.51
CA PHE A 306 -0.24 -20.92 -4.81
C PHE A 306 -0.76 -21.10 -6.23
N TYR A 307 -0.21 -22.08 -6.93
CA TYR A 307 -0.52 -22.35 -8.32
C TYR A 307 -1.00 -23.78 -8.52
N GLU A 308 -2.06 -23.95 -9.32
CA GLU A 308 -2.50 -25.20 -9.86
C GLU A 308 -2.53 -25.11 -11.40
N ASN A 309 -1.85 -26.05 -12.09
CA ASN A 309 -1.79 -26.07 -13.55
C ASN A 309 -1.39 -24.69 -14.19
N SER A 310 -0.43 -23.99 -13.57
CA SER A 310 0.04 -22.66 -13.96
C SER A 310 -0.99 -21.53 -13.80
N VAL A 311 -2.09 -21.76 -13.09
CA VAL A 311 -3.06 -20.75 -12.71
C VAL A 311 -2.90 -20.44 -11.23
N MET A 312 -2.78 -19.20 -10.85
CA MET A 312 -2.81 -18.81 -9.44
C MET A 312 -4.22 -19.05 -8.89
N ILE A 313 -4.30 -19.75 -7.77
CA ILE A 313 -5.57 -20.12 -7.14
C ILE A 313 -5.79 -19.46 -5.80
N GLU A 314 -4.71 -19.10 -5.11
CA GLU A 314 -4.72 -18.54 -3.77
C GLU A 314 -3.40 -17.81 -3.50
N ALA A 315 -3.39 -16.91 -2.54
CA ALA A 315 -2.17 -16.30 -2.02
C ALA A 315 -2.31 -16.06 -0.50
N ASP A 316 -1.22 -16.29 0.23
CA ASP A 316 -1.16 -16.13 1.68
C ASP A 316 -0.03 -15.20 2.10
N ILE A 317 -0.26 -14.46 3.18
CA ILE A 317 0.80 -13.69 3.83
C ILE A 317 1.56 -14.61 4.80
N TYR A 318 2.88 -14.65 4.62
CA TYR A 318 3.82 -15.40 5.44
C TYR A 318 4.66 -14.46 6.30
N TYR A 319 5.22 -15.01 7.36
CA TYR A 319 6.03 -14.32 8.35
C TYR A 319 7.33 -15.07 8.63
N CYS A 320 8.45 -14.33 8.70
CA CYS A 320 9.74 -14.82 9.19
C CYS A 320 10.23 -13.94 10.33
N ALA A 321 10.34 -14.47 11.53
CA ALA A 321 10.94 -13.74 12.64
C ALA A 321 12.44 -13.48 12.39
N ARG A 322 12.89 -12.26 12.65
CA ARG A 322 14.32 -11.92 12.65
C ARG A 322 14.99 -12.57 13.85
N LYS A 323 16.08 -13.29 13.64
CA LYS A 323 16.88 -13.86 14.72
C LYS A 323 17.65 -12.77 15.45
N THR A 324 17.55 -12.74 16.77
CA THR A 324 18.41 -11.89 17.59
C THR A 324 19.82 -12.46 17.54
N THR A 325 20.75 -11.72 16.97
CA THR A 325 22.19 -12.02 17.09
C THR A 325 22.57 -12.00 18.57
N LYS A 326 23.02 -13.14 19.08
CA LYS A 326 23.57 -13.25 20.45
C LYS A 326 24.94 -12.59 20.53
#